data_2540e0b573b09eaa0153d1e4eb00585d
#
_entry.id   2540e0b573b09eaa0153d1e4eb00585d
#
_cell.length_a   1.000
_cell.length_b   1.000
_cell.length_c   1.000
_cell.angle_alpha   90.00
_cell.angle_beta   90.00
_cell.angle_gamma   90.00
#
_symmetry.space_group_name_H-M   'P 1'
#
loop_
_entity.id
_entity.type
_entity.pdbx_description
1 polymer ?
#
loop_
_entity_poly.entity_id
_entity_poly.type
_entity_poly.pdbx_seq_one_letter_code
_entity_poly.pdbx_strand_id
1 'polypeptide(L)'
;NNPNRLSIYYLNLQEMNKDKEIIDIARQVIDDEVEALIGLKNYIDENFEEIINVVCECKGRLIFTGIGKSGHISKKISATLSSTGTSSFFMHSTEAFHGDLGMIQADDIVVAISYSGETEDLLKTIPIIKKLGCSVIGVSGNEESTLAKISDYHQLIKVEKEACPLDLAPTSSA
;
A
#
# COMPACT_ATOMS: atom_id res chain seq x y z
N ASN A 1 4.16 -31.07 -19.80
CA ASN A 1 3.27 -30.04 -20.36
C ASN A 1 2.46 -29.46 -19.21
N ASN A 2 3.03 -28.46 -18.58
CA ASN A 2 2.34 -27.69 -17.55
C ASN A 2 1.48 -26.65 -18.29
N PRO A 3 0.14 -26.69 -18.23
CA PRO A 3 -0.66 -25.67 -18.88
C PRO A 3 -0.26 -24.32 -18.30
N ASN A 4 0.03 -23.37 -19.19
CA ASN A 4 0.48 -22.04 -18.82
C ASN A 4 -0.54 -21.46 -17.79
N ARG A 5 -0.06 -20.88 -16.69
CA ARG A 5 -0.94 -20.29 -15.64
C ARG A 5 -2.00 -19.36 -16.22
N LEU A 6 -1.67 -18.62 -17.27
CA LEU A 6 -2.60 -17.77 -18.03
C LEU A 6 -3.73 -18.57 -18.68
N SER A 7 -3.47 -19.78 -19.16
CA SER A 7 -4.46 -20.67 -19.75
C SER A 7 -5.46 -21.19 -18.71
N ILE A 8 -4.99 -21.55 -17.51
CA ILE A 8 -5.87 -21.97 -16.41
C ILE A 8 -6.71 -20.78 -15.93
N TYR A 9 -6.13 -19.60 -15.83
CA TYR A 9 -6.81 -18.37 -15.46
C TYR A 9 -7.94 -18.04 -16.46
N TYR A 10 -7.61 -18.15 -17.76
CA TYR A 10 -8.58 -17.91 -18.83
C TYR A 10 -9.72 -18.93 -18.84
N LEU A 11 -9.41 -20.22 -18.61
CA LEU A 11 -10.42 -21.27 -18.51
C LEU A 11 -11.36 -21.07 -17.31
N ASN A 12 -10.81 -20.70 -16.16
CA ASN A 12 -11.63 -20.40 -14.97
C ASN A 12 -12.52 -19.19 -15.19
N LEU A 13 -12.03 -18.14 -15.86
CA LEU A 13 -12.85 -16.98 -16.23
C LEU A 13 -13.98 -17.36 -17.19
N GLN A 14 -13.72 -18.23 -18.15
CA GLN A 14 -14.76 -18.72 -19.07
C GLN A 14 -15.82 -19.56 -18.36
N GLU A 15 -15.44 -20.38 -17.38
CA GLU A 15 -16.39 -21.19 -16.60
C GLU A 15 -17.25 -20.34 -15.67
N MET A 16 -16.66 -19.31 -15.04
CA MET A 16 -17.38 -18.40 -14.13
C MET A 16 -18.33 -17.44 -14.85
N ASN A 17 -18.06 -17.12 -16.11
CA ASN A 17 -18.76 -16.08 -16.86
C ASN A 17 -19.40 -16.58 -18.16
N LYS A 18 -19.87 -17.85 -18.20
CA LYS A 18 -20.43 -18.47 -19.40
C LYS A 18 -21.55 -17.66 -20.08
N ASP A 19 -22.23 -16.80 -19.34
CA ASP A 19 -23.37 -16.01 -19.80
C ASP A 19 -23.10 -14.49 -19.90
N LYS A 20 -21.87 -14.02 -19.60
CA LYS A 20 -21.53 -12.58 -19.67
C LYS A 20 -20.62 -12.30 -20.85
N GLU A 21 -20.94 -11.26 -21.60
CA GLU A 21 -20.02 -10.73 -22.63
C GLU A 21 -18.78 -10.11 -21.98
N ILE A 22 -17.62 -10.18 -22.67
CA ILE A 22 -16.34 -9.62 -22.19
C ILE A 22 -16.48 -8.12 -21.86
N ILE A 23 -17.30 -7.40 -22.60
CA ILE A 23 -17.57 -5.97 -22.37
C ILE A 23 -18.24 -5.75 -21.02
N ASP A 24 -19.19 -6.60 -20.66
CA ASP A 24 -19.91 -6.48 -19.39
C ASP A 24 -19.01 -6.82 -18.20
N ILE A 25 -18.11 -7.79 -18.38
CA ILE A 25 -17.07 -8.10 -17.37
C ILE A 25 -16.15 -6.88 -17.18
N ALA A 26 -15.71 -6.27 -18.27
CA ALA A 26 -14.82 -5.10 -18.19
C ALA A 26 -15.50 -3.90 -17.50
N ARG A 27 -16.79 -3.67 -17.77
CA ARG A 27 -17.58 -2.64 -17.07
C ARG A 27 -17.74 -2.94 -15.58
N GLN A 28 -18.01 -4.20 -15.25
CA GLN A 28 -18.15 -4.61 -13.84
C GLN A 28 -16.87 -4.41 -13.05
N VAL A 29 -15.68 -4.67 -13.65
CA VAL A 29 -14.39 -4.39 -12.99
C VAL A 29 -14.26 -2.90 -12.66
N ILE A 30 -14.66 -2.01 -13.56
CA ILE A 30 -14.62 -0.55 -13.31
C ILE A 30 -15.60 -0.19 -12.19
N ASP A 31 -16.80 -0.75 -12.19
CA ASP A 31 -17.81 -0.47 -11.16
C ASP A 31 -17.32 -0.95 -9.78
N ASP A 32 -16.72 -2.13 -9.69
CA ASP A 32 -16.14 -2.69 -8.47
C ASP A 32 -14.99 -1.78 -7.93
N GLU A 33 -14.11 -1.26 -8.81
CA GLU A 33 -13.05 -0.30 -8.43
C GLU A 33 -13.64 1.02 -7.93
N VAL A 34 -14.68 1.55 -8.58
CA VAL A 34 -15.35 2.78 -8.16
C VAL A 34 -16.00 2.58 -6.77
N GLU A 35 -16.64 1.45 -6.54
CA GLU A 35 -17.25 1.14 -5.24
C GLU A 35 -16.20 1.06 -4.13
N ALA A 36 -15.06 0.41 -4.39
CA ALA A 36 -13.93 0.37 -3.46
C ALA A 36 -13.41 1.77 -3.11
N LEU A 37 -13.23 2.65 -4.11
CA LEU A 37 -12.80 4.04 -3.89
C LEU A 37 -13.83 4.85 -3.09
N ILE A 38 -15.12 4.65 -3.34
CA ILE A 38 -16.19 5.30 -2.55
C ILE A 38 -16.14 4.83 -1.10
N GLY A 39 -15.90 3.53 -0.88
CA GLY A 39 -15.77 2.95 0.46
C GLY A 39 -14.64 3.54 1.29
N LEU A 40 -13.54 3.99 0.66
CA LEU A 40 -12.41 4.63 1.36
C LEU A 40 -12.81 5.92 2.09
N LYS A 41 -13.89 6.59 1.69
CA LYS A 41 -14.38 7.79 2.38
C LYS A 41 -14.71 7.53 3.86
N ASN A 42 -15.07 6.29 4.20
CA ASN A 42 -15.40 5.90 5.58
C ASN A 42 -14.18 5.88 6.51
N TYR A 43 -12.97 5.92 5.94
CA TYR A 43 -11.69 5.88 6.66
C TYR A 43 -10.95 7.23 6.62
N ILE A 44 -11.61 8.28 6.08
CA ILE A 44 -11.13 9.66 6.10
C ILE A 44 -11.81 10.35 7.28
N ASP A 45 -11.14 10.38 8.40
CA ASP A 45 -11.62 10.82 9.70
C ASP A 45 -10.60 11.76 10.38
N GLU A 46 -10.73 12.00 11.66
CA GLU A 46 -9.85 12.84 12.46
C GLU A 46 -8.42 12.30 12.49
N ASN A 47 -8.24 10.98 12.46
CA ASN A 47 -6.92 10.37 12.39
C ASN A 47 -6.21 10.68 11.05
N PHE A 48 -6.96 10.69 9.94
CA PHE A 48 -6.40 11.13 8.65
C PHE A 48 -5.96 12.61 8.71
N GLU A 49 -6.76 13.49 9.34
CA GLU A 49 -6.38 14.89 9.52
C GLU A 49 -5.11 15.03 10.34
N GLU A 50 -4.97 14.26 11.44
CA GLU A 50 -3.75 14.24 12.26
C GLU A 50 -2.53 13.79 11.44
N ILE A 51 -2.65 12.73 10.64
CA ILE A 51 -1.59 12.27 9.75
C ILE A 51 -1.16 13.37 8.77
N ILE A 52 -2.11 14.06 8.15
CA ILE A 52 -1.81 15.17 7.22
C ILE A 52 -1.09 16.31 7.95
N ASN A 53 -1.51 16.67 9.15
CA ASN A 53 -0.84 17.70 9.95
C ASN A 53 0.62 17.32 10.26
N VAL A 54 0.86 16.09 10.68
CA VAL A 54 2.20 15.56 10.94
C VAL A 54 3.07 15.61 9.67
N VAL A 55 2.52 15.22 8.52
CA VAL A 55 3.22 15.29 7.22
C VAL A 55 3.54 16.74 6.83
N CYS A 56 2.60 17.67 7.02
CA CYS A 56 2.80 19.08 6.70
C CYS A 56 3.83 19.77 7.61
N GLU A 57 3.99 19.31 8.85
CA GLU A 57 4.97 19.82 9.81
C GLU A 57 6.35 19.18 9.68
N CYS A 58 6.50 18.16 8.83
CA CYS A 58 7.76 17.45 8.62
C CYS A 58 8.89 18.39 8.22
N LYS A 59 10.00 18.36 8.95
CA LYS A 59 11.20 19.16 8.65
C LYS A 59 12.20 18.41 7.77
N GLY A 60 12.11 17.08 7.76
CA GLY A 60 12.93 16.20 6.94
C GLY A 60 12.24 15.83 5.61
N ARG A 61 12.31 14.57 5.27
CA ARG A 61 11.79 14.01 4.02
C ARG A 61 10.68 13.00 4.33
N LEU A 62 9.82 12.76 3.34
CA LEU A 62 8.88 11.65 3.40
C LEU A 62 9.51 10.43 2.72
N ILE A 63 9.76 9.39 3.49
CA ILE A 63 10.37 8.14 3.00
C ILE A 63 9.28 7.09 2.89
N PHE A 64 9.01 6.66 1.67
CA PHE A 64 8.03 5.59 1.43
C PHE A 64 8.73 4.24 1.40
N THR A 65 8.13 3.23 2.04
CA THR A 65 8.67 1.87 2.04
C THR A 65 7.56 0.83 1.89
N GLY A 66 7.88 -0.28 1.26
CA GLY A 66 6.98 -1.39 1.00
C GLY A 66 7.63 -2.43 0.10
N ILE A 67 6.97 -3.58 -0.06
CA ILE A 67 7.47 -4.72 -0.86
C ILE A 67 6.47 -5.06 -1.96
N GLY A 68 6.96 -5.56 -3.10
CA GLY A 68 6.14 -6.00 -4.22
C GLY A 68 5.26 -4.87 -4.77
N LYS A 69 3.95 -5.09 -4.90
CA LYS A 69 3.01 -4.10 -5.44
C LYS A 69 2.94 -2.84 -4.57
N SER A 70 2.90 -3.00 -3.23
CA SER A 70 2.98 -1.87 -2.31
C SER A 70 4.26 -1.04 -2.49
N GLY A 71 5.39 -1.70 -2.78
CA GLY A 71 6.65 -1.02 -3.11
C GLY A 71 6.58 -0.23 -4.43
N HIS A 72 5.88 -0.74 -5.45
CA HIS A 72 5.67 -0.02 -6.72
C HIS A 72 4.80 1.24 -6.52
N ILE A 73 3.73 1.12 -5.74
CA ILE A 73 2.88 2.27 -5.36
C ILE A 73 3.67 3.28 -4.54
N SER A 74 4.44 2.83 -3.56
CA SER A 74 5.34 3.67 -2.75
C SER A 74 6.30 4.48 -3.62
N LYS A 75 6.93 3.86 -4.64
CA LYS A 75 7.78 4.55 -5.60
C LYS A 75 7.03 5.63 -6.39
N LYS A 76 5.82 5.31 -6.87
CA LYS A 76 5.00 6.25 -7.61
C LYS A 76 4.64 7.47 -6.74
N ILE A 77 4.19 7.25 -5.51
CA ILE A 77 3.80 8.32 -4.58
C ILE A 77 5.01 9.21 -4.28
N SER A 78 6.16 8.64 -3.91
CA SER A 78 7.37 9.41 -3.61
C SER A 78 7.85 10.25 -4.80
N ALA A 79 7.81 9.69 -6.01
CA ALA A 79 8.17 10.41 -7.23
C ALA A 79 7.18 11.57 -7.51
N THR A 80 5.89 11.38 -7.28
CA THR A 80 4.87 12.42 -7.43
C THR A 80 5.10 13.55 -6.43
N LEU A 81 5.33 13.24 -5.15
CA LEU A 81 5.61 14.23 -4.12
C LEU A 81 6.87 15.04 -4.44
N SER A 82 7.95 14.37 -4.85
CA SER A 82 9.19 15.04 -5.26
C SER A 82 8.97 15.98 -6.44
N SER A 83 8.16 15.60 -7.41
CA SER A 83 7.83 16.45 -8.59
C SER A 83 6.97 17.66 -8.24
N THR A 84 6.27 17.63 -7.11
CA THR A 84 5.39 18.71 -6.62
C THR A 84 6.02 19.53 -5.48
N GLY A 85 7.32 19.32 -5.20
CA GLY A 85 8.08 20.15 -4.26
C GLY A 85 8.22 19.58 -2.85
N THR A 86 7.65 18.40 -2.56
CA THR A 86 7.85 17.71 -1.27
C THR A 86 9.03 16.75 -1.38
N SER A 87 10.08 16.97 -0.58
CA SER A 87 11.26 16.09 -0.58
C SER A 87 10.88 14.67 -0.15
N SER A 88 11.00 13.72 -1.06
CA SER A 88 10.59 12.34 -0.83
C SER A 88 11.44 11.34 -1.62
N PHE A 89 11.62 10.14 -1.09
CA PHE A 89 12.20 9.02 -1.82
C PHE A 89 11.60 7.68 -1.36
N PHE A 90 11.84 6.66 -2.17
CA PHE A 90 11.46 5.29 -1.85
C PHE A 90 12.66 4.50 -1.33
N MET A 91 12.49 3.79 -0.22
CA MET A 91 13.44 2.84 0.33
C MET A 91 12.82 1.43 0.30
N HIS A 92 13.50 0.47 -0.31
CA HIS A 92 13.02 -0.91 -0.31
C HIS A 92 13.28 -1.55 1.07
N SER A 93 12.25 -2.15 1.69
CA SER A 93 12.38 -2.70 3.06
C SER A 93 13.49 -3.75 3.18
N THR A 94 13.72 -4.56 2.15
CA THR A 94 14.80 -5.57 2.17
C THR A 94 16.18 -4.91 2.10
N GLU A 95 16.36 -3.87 1.26
CA GLU A 95 17.64 -3.16 1.12
C GLU A 95 17.97 -2.32 2.36
N ALA A 96 16.97 -2.01 3.17
CA ALA A 96 17.15 -1.32 4.45
C ALA A 96 18.24 -1.99 5.31
N PHE A 97 18.23 -3.32 5.40
CA PHE A 97 19.23 -4.10 6.15
C PHE A 97 20.61 -4.16 5.49
N HIS A 98 20.70 -3.81 4.20
CA HIS A 98 21.93 -3.81 3.43
C HIS A 98 22.63 -2.43 3.36
N GLY A 99 22.13 -1.46 4.14
CA GLY A 99 22.78 -0.15 4.28
C GLY A 99 21.87 1.06 4.05
N ASP A 100 20.72 0.89 3.41
CA ASP A 100 19.82 2.00 3.07
C ASP A 100 19.27 2.72 4.30
N LEU A 101 19.20 2.07 5.48
CA LEU A 101 18.87 2.73 6.74
C LEU A 101 19.81 3.89 7.07
N GLY A 102 21.04 3.88 6.55
CA GLY A 102 21.99 4.98 6.71
C GLY A 102 21.58 6.29 6.00
N MET A 103 20.59 6.23 5.10
CA MET A 103 20.04 7.41 4.43
C MET A 103 19.00 8.15 5.28
N ILE A 104 18.47 7.51 6.31
CA ILE A 104 17.39 8.04 7.16
C ILE A 104 17.95 9.01 8.19
N GLN A 105 17.26 10.11 8.42
CA GLN A 105 17.57 11.12 9.44
C GLN A 105 16.42 11.24 10.44
N ALA A 106 16.70 11.67 11.65
CA ALA A 106 15.72 11.72 12.75
C ALA A 106 14.48 12.59 12.44
N ASP A 107 14.65 13.62 11.61
CA ASP A 107 13.55 14.52 11.22
C ASP A 107 12.71 13.99 10.04
N ASP A 108 13.07 12.82 9.48
CA ASP A 108 12.30 12.19 8.40
C ASP A 108 11.04 11.50 8.97
N ILE A 109 10.02 11.40 8.13
CA ILE A 109 8.83 10.58 8.38
C ILE A 109 8.85 9.39 7.43
N VAL A 110 8.65 8.19 7.96
CA VAL A 110 8.58 6.96 7.16
C VAL A 110 7.13 6.52 7.00
N VAL A 111 6.68 6.42 5.75
CA VAL A 111 5.36 5.88 5.39
C VAL A 111 5.54 4.43 4.93
N ALA A 112 5.10 3.50 5.76
CA ALA A 112 5.22 2.06 5.56
C ALA A 112 3.91 1.48 5.01
N ILE A 113 3.93 0.96 3.76
CA ILE A 113 2.74 0.47 3.09
C ILE A 113 2.77 -1.05 2.99
N SER A 114 1.77 -1.69 3.57
CA SER A 114 1.52 -3.13 3.48
C SER A 114 0.03 -3.42 3.67
N TYR A 115 -0.67 -3.87 2.65
CA TYR A 115 -2.12 -4.10 2.76
C TYR A 115 -2.47 -5.10 3.87
N SER A 116 -1.76 -6.22 3.97
CA SER A 116 -1.94 -7.16 5.09
C SER A 116 -1.49 -6.60 6.44
N GLY A 117 -0.53 -5.66 6.42
CA GLY A 117 0.15 -5.19 7.62
C GLY A 117 1.04 -6.22 8.31
N GLU A 118 1.31 -7.37 7.64
CA GLU A 118 2.05 -8.51 8.18
C GLU A 118 3.30 -8.87 7.34
N THR A 119 3.77 -7.97 6.49
CA THR A 119 4.97 -8.20 5.67
C THR A 119 6.22 -8.24 6.54
N GLU A 120 6.80 -9.42 6.74
CA GLU A 120 7.86 -9.71 7.71
C GLU A 120 9.07 -8.77 7.59
N ASP A 121 9.63 -8.60 6.38
CA ASP A 121 10.80 -7.74 6.17
C ASP A 121 10.49 -6.27 6.46
N LEU A 122 9.28 -5.80 6.15
CA LEU A 122 8.84 -4.46 6.51
C LEU A 122 8.76 -4.31 8.04
N LEU A 123 8.10 -5.24 8.72
CA LEU A 123 7.93 -5.20 10.16
C LEU A 123 9.25 -5.22 10.93
N LYS A 124 10.27 -5.92 10.43
CA LYS A 124 11.61 -5.93 11.02
C LYS A 124 12.31 -4.57 10.94
N THR A 125 12.01 -3.76 9.92
CA THR A 125 12.65 -2.44 9.74
C THR A 125 12.05 -1.37 10.65
N ILE A 126 10.75 -1.43 10.96
CA ILE A 126 10.04 -0.38 11.73
C ILE A 126 10.68 -0.08 13.09
N PRO A 127 11.00 -1.07 13.94
CA PRO A 127 11.63 -0.79 15.25
C PRO A 127 12.99 -0.10 15.12
N ILE A 128 13.73 -0.37 14.04
CA ILE A 128 15.04 0.26 13.82
C ILE A 128 14.84 1.71 13.39
N ILE A 129 13.90 1.97 12.47
CA ILE A 129 13.53 3.30 12.02
C ILE A 129 13.10 4.18 13.21
N LYS A 130 12.26 3.65 14.10
CA LYS A 130 11.84 4.36 15.32
C LYS A 130 13.01 4.65 16.28
N LYS A 131 13.99 3.75 16.40
CA LYS A 131 15.21 3.99 17.17
C LYS A 131 16.10 5.09 16.58
N LEU A 132 16.02 5.34 15.27
CA LEU A 132 16.70 6.46 14.63
C LEU A 132 16.02 7.82 14.90
N GLY A 133 14.85 7.81 15.55
CA GLY A 133 14.10 9.01 15.92
C GLY A 133 13.01 9.42 14.94
N CYS A 134 12.77 8.63 13.88
CA CYS A 134 11.74 8.92 12.89
C CYS A 134 10.35 8.54 13.37
N SER A 135 9.36 9.35 13.00
CA SER A 135 7.94 8.97 13.09
C SER A 135 7.58 8.00 11.97
N VAL A 136 6.74 7.03 12.28
CA VAL A 136 6.27 6.02 11.32
C VAL A 136 4.76 6.10 11.15
N ILE A 137 4.34 6.25 9.89
CA ILE A 137 2.95 6.16 9.47
C ILE A 137 2.77 4.80 8.80
N GLY A 138 2.00 3.91 9.42
CA GLY A 138 1.60 2.63 8.83
C GLY A 138 0.36 2.80 7.96
N VAL A 139 0.34 2.16 6.78
CA VAL A 139 -0.83 2.12 5.90
C VAL A 139 -1.16 0.66 5.63
N SER A 140 -2.34 0.20 6.06
CA SER A 140 -2.78 -1.18 5.85
C SER A 140 -4.29 -1.33 5.73
N GLY A 141 -4.75 -2.50 5.28
CA GLY A 141 -6.16 -2.87 5.19
C GLY A 141 -6.72 -3.47 6.48
N ASN A 142 -5.93 -3.53 7.58
CA ASN A 142 -6.33 -4.14 8.84
C ASN A 142 -5.79 -3.34 10.03
N GLU A 143 -6.68 -2.75 10.81
CA GLU A 143 -6.36 -1.97 12.01
C GLU A 143 -5.76 -2.82 13.15
N GLU A 144 -6.03 -4.13 13.14
CA GLU A 144 -5.48 -5.08 14.10
C GLU A 144 -4.12 -5.66 13.67
N SER A 145 -3.59 -5.25 12.52
CA SER A 145 -2.31 -5.74 12.01
C SER A 145 -1.13 -5.36 12.90
N THR A 146 -0.05 -6.13 12.78
CA THR A 146 1.21 -5.82 13.46
C THR A 146 1.74 -4.45 13.06
N LEU A 147 1.66 -4.08 11.77
CA LEU A 147 2.08 -2.75 11.28
C LEU A 147 1.29 -1.64 11.96
N ALA A 148 -0.05 -1.79 12.07
CA ALA A 148 -0.89 -0.80 12.74
C ALA A 148 -0.46 -0.60 14.21
N LYS A 149 -0.19 -1.68 14.92
CA LYS A 149 0.17 -1.65 16.36
C LYS A 149 1.55 -1.07 16.66
N ILE A 150 2.51 -1.21 15.74
CA ILE A 150 3.89 -0.74 15.96
C ILE A 150 4.19 0.62 15.35
N SER A 151 3.32 1.14 14.49
CA SER A 151 3.42 2.50 13.91
C SER A 151 3.02 3.57 14.93
N ASP A 152 3.48 4.81 14.72
CA ASP A 152 3.07 5.95 15.55
C ASP A 152 1.70 6.47 15.13
N TYR A 153 1.41 6.40 13.82
CA TYR A 153 0.13 6.70 13.19
C TYR A 153 -0.24 5.58 12.26
N HIS A 154 -1.54 5.33 12.08
CA HIS A 154 -2.00 4.29 11.16
C HIS A 154 -3.16 4.76 10.31
N GLN A 155 -3.04 4.65 8.99
CA GLN A 155 -4.13 4.89 8.05
C GLN A 155 -4.71 3.55 7.59
N LEU A 156 -5.98 3.34 7.90
CA LEU A 156 -6.74 2.20 7.38
C LEU A 156 -7.17 2.46 5.94
N ILE A 157 -6.91 1.49 5.06
CA ILE A 157 -7.31 1.50 3.63
C ILE A 157 -8.01 0.19 3.27
N LYS A 158 -9.02 -0.19 4.04
CA LYS A 158 -9.72 -1.45 3.84
C LYS A 158 -10.58 -1.40 2.59
N VAL A 159 -10.45 -2.41 1.74
CA VAL A 159 -11.38 -2.70 0.63
C VAL A 159 -12.14 -3.98 0.94
N GLU A 160 -13.44 -3.99 0.60
CA GLU A 160 -14.29 -5.15 0.89
C GLU A 160 -14.11 -6.27 -0.13
N LYS A 161 -13.76 -5.89 -1.39
CA LYS A 161 -13.62 -6.81 -2.50
C LYS A 161 -12.57 -6.31 -3.49
N GLU A 162 -11.75 -7.24 -4.00
CA GLU A 162 -10.92 -6.95 -5.15
C GLU A 162 -11.75 -6.96 -6.45
N ALA A 163 -11.43 -6.08 -7.39
CA ALA A 163 -12.08 -6.06 -8.70
C ALA A 163 -11.66 -7.26 -9.59
N CYS A 164 -10.72 -8.07 -9.12
CA CYS A 164 -10.35 -9.32 -9.77
C CYS A 164 -11.51 -10.32 -9.70
N PRO A 165 -12.05 -10.83 -10.82
CA PRO A 165 -13.17 -11.77 -10.84
C PRO A 165 -12.95 -13.05 -10.03
N LEU A 166 -11.69 -13.39 -9.75
CA LEU A 166 -11.29 -14.57 -8.95
C LEU A 166 -10.84 -14.19 -7.53
N ASP A 167 -10.92 -12.93 -7.16
CA ASP A 167 -10.46 -12.40 -5.86
C ASP A 167 -9.00 -12.82 -5.50
N LEU A 168 -8.15 -12.96 -6.52
CA LEU A 168 -6.78 -13.45 -6.37
C LEU A 168 -5.71 -12.38 -6.59
N ALA A 169 -6.02 -11.36 -7.40
CA ALA A 169 -5.07 -10.33 -7.74
C ALA A 169 -5.40 -9.05 -6.98
N PRO A 170 -4.44 -8.44 -6.27
CA PRO A 170 -4.61 -7.09 -5.75
C PRO A 170 -4.89 -6.12 -6.91
N THR A 171 -6.02 -5.44 -6.82
CA THR A 171 -6.50 -4.43 -7.76
C THR A 171 -6.89 -3.20 -6.96
N SER A 172 -8.08 -3.21 -6.36
CA SER A 172 -8.59 -2.14 -5.51
C SER A 172 -7.73 -1.89 -4.25
N SER A 173 -7.01 -2.90 -3.77
CA SER A 173 -6.12 -2.80 -2.61
C SER A 173 -4.68 -2.34 -2.94
N ALA A 174 -4.39 -2.03 -4.23
CA ALA A 174 -3.04 -1.66 -4.69
C ALA A 174 -2.86 -0.18 -5.04
#